data_2cfd222543402f35f59c726ea006bbda
#
_entry.id   2cfd222543402f35f59c726ea006bbda
#
_cell.length_a   1.000
_cell.length_b   1.000
_cell.length_c   1.000
_cell.angle_alpha   90.00
_cell.angle_beta   90.00
_cell.angle_gamma   90.00
#
_symmetry.space_group_name_H-M   'P 1'
#
loop_
_entity.id
_entity.type
_entity.pdbx_description
1 polymer ?
#
loop_
_entity_poly.entity_id
_entity_poly.type
_entity_poly.pdbx_seq_one_letter_code
_entity_poly.pdbx_strand_id
1 'polypeptide(L)'
;MTGMTKTASKSSAKTSTKTVSKPSETVLKRDVQNMRSELADRLLILRAKHDLSQARLAELAGVDRKTINRIENGHFSPALDTLVRLSSALAVTPASLLKV
;
A
#
# COMPACT_ATOMS: atom_id res chain seq x y z
N MET A 1 -39.35 -1.81 9.65
CA MET A 1 -38.88 -1.96 9.74
C MET A 1 -38.02 -2.01 9.70
N THR A 2 -37.84 -2.00 9.63
CA THR A 2 -37.11 -2.13 9.74
C THR A 2 -36.03 -2.23 9.77
N GLY A 3 -35.71 -2.26 9.71
CA GLY A 3 -34.80 -2.44 10.00
C GLY A 3 -33.84 -2.51 9.85
N MET A 4 -33.93 -2.52 9.75
CA MET A 4 -33.10 -2.64 9.79
C MET A 4 -32.22 -2.75 9.97
N THR A 5 -32.27 -2.77 10.01
CA THR A 5 -31.55 -2.89 10.33
C THR A 5 -30.61 -3.19 10.30
N LYS A 6 -30.45 -3.24 10.04
CA LYS A 6 -29.67 -3.54 10.17
C LYS A 6 -28.71 -3.62 10.24
N THR A 7 -28.67 -3.57 10.10
CA THR A 7 -27.88 -3.71 10.33
C THR A 7 -26.93 -3.89 10.49
N ALA A 8 -26.93 -3.86 10.47
CA ALA A 8 -26.18 -4.07 10.89
C ALA A 8 -25.35 -4.47 10.97
N SER A 9 -25.30 -4.64 10.83
CA SER A 9 -24.63 -5.03 11.17
C SER A 9 -23.77 -5.39 11.04
N LYS A 10 -23.60 -5.39 10.65
CA LYS A 10 -22.95 -5.78 10.73
C LYS A 10 -21.97 -5.93 10.86
N SER A 11 -21.78 -5.93 10.66
CA SER A 11 -20.98 -6.11 11.00
C SER A 11 -20.19 -6.24 11.35
N SER A 12 -20.14 -6.24 11.47
CA SER A 12 -19.47 -6.46 12.07
C SER A 12 -18.95 -6.96 12.58
N ALA A 13 -19.25 -6.97 12.61
CA ALA A 13 -18.73 -7.49 13.37
C ALA A 13 -17.97 -8.50 13.28
N LYS A 14 -17.56 -8.99 12.79
CA LYS A 14 -16.80 -9.80 12.81
C LYS A 14 -15.61 -9.63 13.12
N THR A 15 -15.19 -9.23 12.99
CA THR A 15 -14.08 -9.01 13.41
C THR A 15 -13.91 -8.76 14.74
N SER A 16 -14.73 -8.36 15.24
CA SER A 16 -14.63 -7.95 16.48
C SER A 16 -14.47 -8.93 17.49
N THR A 17 -14.73 -10.05 17.23
CA THR A 17 -14.54 -11.07 18.19
C THR A 17 -13.10 -11.42 18.35
N LYS A 18 -12.29 -10.90 17.48
CA LYS A 18 -10.91 -11.17 17.54
C LYS A 18 -10.24 -10.50 18.70
N THR A 19 -9.56 -11.22 19.51
CA THR A 19 -8.81 -10.67 20.60
C THR A 19 -7.56 -10.02 20.09
N VAL A 20 -7.22 -8.91 20.69
CA VAL A 20 -5.96 -8.26 20.36
C VAL A 20 -4.86 -9.06 20.99
N SER A 21 -3.93 -9.54 20.20
CA SER A 21 -2.82 -10.31 20.70
C SER A 21 -1.58 -10.04 19.86
N LYS A 22 -0.44 -10.39 20.39
CA LYS A 22 0.82 -10.18 19.70
C LYS A 22 0.95 -11.19 18.56
N PRO A 23 1.10 -10.74 17.31
CA PRO A 23 1.27 -11.67 16.20
C PRO A 23 2.67 -12.28 16.24
N SER A 24 2.83 -13.42 15.59
CA SER A 24 4.13 -14.07 15.52
C SER A 24 5.03 -13.30 14.55
N GLU A 25 6.33 -13.38 14.77
CA GLU A 25 7.30 -12.75 13.88
C GLU A 25 7.24 -13.34 12.47
N THR A 26 6.98 -14.64 12.36
CA THR A 26 6.87 -15.29 11.06
C THR A 26 5.72 -14.69 10.24
N VAL A 27 4.57 -14.51 10.89
CA VAL A 27 3.41 -13.92 10.23
C VAL A 27 3.70 -12.48 9.82
N LEU A 28 4.32 -11.71 10.71
CA LEU A 28 4.65 -10.33 10.41
C LEU A 28 5.59 -10.20 9.21
N LYS A 29 6.63 -11.03 9.17
CA LYS A 29 7.57 -11.00 8.07
C LYS A 29 6.90 -11.32 6.74
N ARG A 30 6.02 -12.33 6.77
CA ARG A 30 5.27 -12.71 5.57
C ARG A 30 4.35 -11.59 5.11
N ASP A 31 3.64 -10.97 6.04
CA ASP A 31 2.70 -9.91 5.71
C ASP A 31 3.41 -8.68 5.16
N VAL A 32 4.55 -8.33 5.77
CA VAL A 32 5.35 -7.21 5.27
C VAL A 32 5.85 -7.49 3.87
N GLN A 33 6.36 -8.71 3.63
CA GLN A 33 6.90 -9.06 2.30
C GLN A 33 5.79 -9.07 1.26
N ASN A 34 4.61 -9.57 1.61
CA ASN A 34 3.47 -9.55 0.69
C ASN A 34 3.10 -8.12 0.31
N MET A 35 3.09 -7.23 1.29
CA MET A 35 2.74 -5.84 1.03
C MET A 35 3.81 -5.14 0.19
N ARG A 36 5.08 -5.46 0.43
CA ARG A 36 6.18 -4.92 -0.39
C ARG A 36 6.03 -5.36 -1.84
N SER A 37 5.67 -6.62 -2.06
CA SER A 37 5.50 -7.15 -3.41
C SER A 37 4.33 -6.50 -4.13
N GLU A 38 3.22 -6.30 -3.43
CA GLU A 38 2.06 -5.63 -4.01
C GLU A 38 2.37 -4.18 -4.34
N LEU A 39 3.09 -3.51 -3.46
CA LEU A 39 3.50 -2.13 -3.73
C LEU A 39 4.41 -2.06 -4.96
N ALA A 40 5.35 -2.98 -5.07
CA ALA A 40 6.26 -3.05 -6.21
C ALA A 40 5.49 -3.19 -7.52
N ASP A 41 4.54 -4.13 -7.56
CA ASP A 41 3.73 -4.37 -8.75
C ASP A 41 2.89 -3.17 -9.10
N ARG A 42 2.27 -2.58 -8.08
CA ARG A 42 1.39 -1.43 -8.29
C ARG A 42 2.17 -0.24 -8.82
N LEU A 43 3.35 -0.01 -8.26
CA LEU A 43 4.18 1.11 -8.71
C LEU A 43 4.61 0.93 -10.16
N LEU A 44 5.00 -0.29 -10.54
CA LEU A 44 5.35 -0.58 -11.92
C LEU A 44 4.18 -0.33 -12.87
N ILE A 45 2.99 -0.81 -12.49
CA ILE A 45 1.79 -0.64 -13.31
C ILE A 45 1.45 0.83 -13.48
N LEU A 46 1.47 1.60 -12.40
CA LEU A 46 1.11 3.01 -12.45
C LEU A 46 2.15 3.81 -13.22
N ARG A 47 3.42 3.48 -13.06
CA ARG A 47 4.48 4.14 -13.80
C ARG A 47 4.33 3.90 -15.30
N ALA A 48 4.06 2.65 -15.68
CA ALA A 48 3.83 2.30 -17.08
C ALA A 48 2.60 3.01 -17.63
N LYS A 49 1.55 3.08 -16.82
CA LYS A 49 0.31 3.74 -17.23
C LYS A 49 0.54 5.21 -17.56
N HIS A 50 1.42 5.86 -16.81
CA HIS A 50 1.74 7.28 -17.03
C HIS A 50 2.96 7.47 -17.92
N ASP A 51 3.50 6.38 -18.44
CA ASP A 51 4.66 6.42 -19.32
C ASP A 51 5.85 7.13 -18.70
N LEU A 52 6.11 6.79 -17.45
CA LEU A 52 7.19 7.42 -16.68
C LEU A 52 8.35 6.47 -16.47
N SER A 53 9.57 6.98 -16.65
CA SER A 53 10.76 6.25 -16.24
C SER A 53 10.91 6.35 -14.71
N GLN A 54 11.76 5.52 -14.14
CA GLN A 54 12.07 5.62 -12.71
C GLN A 54 12.63 7.00 -12.38
N ALA A 55 13.52 7.50 -13.24
CA ALA A 55 14.14 8.81 -13.01
C ALA A 55 13.10 9.93 -13.06
N ARG A 56 12.19 9.87 -14.00
CA ARG A 56 11.18 10.90 -14.12
C ARG A 56 10.20 10.88 -12.94
N LEU A 57 9.78 9.70 -12.54
CA LEU A 57 8.92 9.58 -11.37
C LEU A 57 9.62 10.11 -10.12
N ALA A 58 10.91 9.78 -9.97
CA ALA A 58 11.68 10.26 -8.83
C ALA A 58 11.72 11.79 -8.81
N GLU A 59 11.92 12.39 -9.96
CA GLU A 59 11.95 13.84 -10.10
C GLU A 59 10.61 14.46 -9.72
N LEU A 60 9.52 13.90 -10.24
CA LEU A 60 8.18 14.42 -9.96
C LEU A 60 7.80 14.26 -8.49
N ALA A 61 8.19 13.16 -7.88
CA ALA A 61 7.84 12.88 -6.50
C ALA A 61 8.81 13.53 -5.50
N GLY A 62 9.94 14.01 -5.97
CA GLY A 62 10.93 14.57 -5.08
C GLY A 62 11.63 13.52 -4.23
N VAL A 63 11.87 12.34 -4.80
CA VAL A 63 12.58 11.26 -4.12
C VAL A 63 13.74 10.80 -4.98
N ASP A 64 14.60 9.98 -4.40
CA ASP A 64 15.77 9.46 -5.08
C ASP A 64 15.35 8.34 -6.03
N ARG A 65 15.96 8.28 -7.21
CA ARG A 65 15.67 7.18 -8.14
C ARG A 65 15.99 5.83 -7.52
N LYS A 66 17.03 5.77 -6.69
CA LYS A 66 17.38 4.53 -5.99
C LYS A 66 16.24 4.04 -5.10
N THR A 67 15.52 4.96 -4.49
CA THR A 67 14.38 4.62 -3.66
C THR A 67 13.31 3.93 -4.47
N ILE A 68 13.00 4.47 -5.65
CA ILE A 68 12.01 3.87 -6.54
C ILE A 68 12.46 2.49 -6.97
N ASN A 69 13.74 2.36 -7.34
CA ASN A 69 14.27 1.07 -7.75
C ASN A 69 14.17 0.03 -6.63
N ARG A 70 14.47 0.41 -5.39
CA ARG A 70 14.36 -0.48 -4.25
C ARG A 70 12.94 -0.93 -3.99
N ILE A 71 11.99 0.00 -4.12
CA ILE A 71 10.57 -0.33 -3.95
C ILE A 71 10.15 -1.33 -5.02
N GLU A 72 10.52 -1.07 -6.27
CA GLU A 72 10.11 -1.93 -7.38
C GLU A 72 10.77 -3.30 -7.34
N ASN A 73 11.88 -3.45 -6.62
CA ASN A 73 12.48 -4.76 -6.42
C ASN A 73 11.74 -5.59 -5.38
N GLY A 74 10.82 -5.00 -4.64
CA GLY A 74 9.96 -5.77 -3.73
C GLY A 74 10.59 -6.10 -2.38
N HIS A 75 11.72 -5.49 -2.03
CA HIS A 75 12.41 -5.82 -0.78
C HIS A 75 12.60 -4.62 0.14
N PHE A 76 11.89 -3.55 -0.12
CA PHE A 76 12.11 -2.31 0.61
C PHE A 76 10.79 -1.78 1.16
N SER A 77 10.82 -1.30 2.40
CA SER A 77 9.67 -0.67 3.04
C SER A 77 9.89 0.85 3.01
N PRO A 78 9.18 1.56 2.15
CA PRO A 78 9.36 3.00 2.08
C PRO A 78 8.76 3.70 3.29
N ALA A 79 9.27 4.87 3.59
CA ALA A 79 8.70 5.72 4.62
C ALA A 79 7.34 6.23 4.17
N LEU A 80 6.53 6.62 5.14
CA LEU A 80 5.17 7.09 4.85
C LEU A 80 5.18 8.32 3.94
N ASP A 81 6.06 9.27 4.19
CA ASP A 81 6.12 10.47 3.34
C ASP A 81 6.57 10.13 1.92
N THR A 82 7.41 9.11 1.73
CA THR A 82 7.74 8.64 0.40
C THR A 82 6.50 8.12 -0.31
N LEU A 83 5.66 7.36 0.39
CA LEU A 83 4.41 6.85 -0.18
C LEU A 83 3.48 7.99 -0.60
N VAL A 84 3.36 9.01 0.23
CA VAL A 84 2.53 10.16 -0.07
C VAL A 84 3.06 10.90 -1.31
N ARG A 85 4.37 11.08 -1.39
CA ARG A 85 4.99 11.75 -2.53
C ARG A 85 4.76 10.99 -3.83
N LEU A 86 4.93 9.67 -3.79
CA LEU A 86 4.71 8.84 -4.97
C LEU A 86 3.26 8.84 -5.41
N SER A 87 2.34 8.71 -4.46
CA SER A 87 0.92 8.70 -4.80
C SER A 87 0.49 10.04 -5.39
N SER A 88 1.01 11.14 -4.85
CA SER A 88 0.71 12.46 -5.37
C SER A 88 1.22 12.62 -6.79
N ALA A 89 2.44 12.16 -7.07
CA ALA A 89 3.03 12.25 -8.40
C ALA A 89 2.25 11.40 -9.41
N LEU A 90 1.67 10.30 -8.95
CA LEU A 90 0.92 9.39 -9.82
C LEU A 90 -0.58 9.68 -9.83
N ALA A 91 -1.00 10.71 -9.13
CA ALA A 91 -2.40 11.14 -9.07
C ALA A 91 -3.33 10.03 -8.54
N VAL A 92 -2.87 9.32 -7.53
CA VAL A 92 -3.66 8.30 -6.83
C VAL A 92 -3.57 8.54 -5.34
N THR A 93 -4.40 7.85 -4.57
CA THR A 93 -4.31 7.93 -3.12
C THR A 93 -3.20 7.02 -2.60
N PRO A 94 -2.61 7.31 -1.45
CA PRO A 94 -1.63 6.39 -0.87
C PRO A 94 -2.20 5.00 -0.62
N ALA A 95 -3.47 4.90 -0.27
CA ALA A 95 -4.12 3.61 -0.07
C ALA A 95 -4.13 2.79 -1.35
N SER A 96 -4.29 3.43 -2.50
CA SER A 96 -4.25 2.75 -3.79
C SER A 96 -2.93 2.06 -4.03
N LEU A 97 -1.83 2.68 -3.58
CA LEU A 97 -0.52 2.08 -3.74
C LEU A 97 -0.36 0.80 -2.94
N LEU A 98 -1.04 0.72 -1.81
CA LEU A 98 -0.95 -0.43 -0.92
C LEU A 98 -2.03 -1.47 -1.16
N LYS A 99 -2.98 -1.18 -2.04
CA LYS A 99 -4.10 -2.07 -2.34
C LYS A 99 -4.91 -2.43 -1.10
N VAL A 100 -5.16 -1.46 -0.26
CA VAL A 100 -5.99 -1.66 0.92
C VAL A 100 -7.32 -0.98 0.76
#